data_305c1b61c8f610b2464a9a7cd3adf616
#
_entry.id   305c1b61c8f610b2464a9a7cd3adf616
#
_cell.length_a   1.000
_cell.length_b   1.000
_cell.length_c   1.000
_cell.angle_alpha   90.00
_cell.angle_beta   90.00
_cell.angle_gamma   90.00
#
_symmetry.space_group_name_H-M   'P 1'
#
loop_
_entity.id
_entity.type
_entity.pdbx_description
1 polymer ?
#
loop_
_entity_poly.entity_id
_entity_poly.type
_entity_poly.pdbx_seq_one_letter_code
_entity_poly.pdbx_strand_id
1 'polypeptide(L)'
;MAAPWISKVKASGKLAVFVSDAVKRGAWANAFTQAFAEFNRLAAGGKFGVTLTLASSPPDPDGLGGADVNFDVGDGRTTFKAMGQEFSVNVLGSQMHGHTQVVGFGDGNGKVTEVIKSFVFVPAAPTINSGPAGNQIVRPVGDAIRTFIAVHEFIHCAGLSNSDHSPGNVPDVFLGQPQPVSGAKPQDDKMLLFLGNPNIFAPPITVSSRTTGVIQGLWPQQP
;
A
#
# COMPACT_ATOMS: atom_id res chain seq x y z
N MET A 1 5.65 8.08 12.39
CA MET A 1 4.56 8.86 13.00
C MET A 1 3.54 9.19 11.93
N ALA A 2 2.25 9.05 12.23
CA ALA A 2 1.18 9.40 11.32
C ALA A 2 1.12 10.92 11.10
N ALA A 3 0.81 11.36 9.88
CA ALA A 3 0.64 12.76 9.53
C ALA A 3 -0.69 12.95 8.78
N PRO A 4 -1.48 13.98 9.16
CA PRO A 4 -2.73 14.30 8.46
C PRO A 4 -2.45 14.83 7.06
N TRP A 5 -3.38 14.67 6.17
CA TRP A 5 -3.40 15.37 4.90
C TRP A 5 -3.79 16.84 5.06
N ILE A 6 -3.42 17.67 4.08
CA ILE A 6 -3.86 19.07 4.03
C ILE A 6 -5.39 19.18 4.13
N SER A 7 -5.85 20.27 4.73
CA SER A 7 -7.26 20.50 5.07
C SER A 7 -8.21 20.30 3.89
N LYS A 8 -7.81 20.72 2.67
CA LYS A 8 -8.60 20.54 1.44
C LYS A 8 -8.88 19.06 1.14
N VAL A 9 -7.86 18.21 1.24
CA VAL A 9 -7.97 16.76 0.98
C VAL A 9 -8.78 16.10 2.08
N LYS A 10 -8.50 16.40 3.34
CA LYS A 10 -9.27 15.87 4.49
C LYS A 10 -10.76 16.21 4.40
N ALA A 11 -11.10 17.45 4.05
CA ALA A 11 -12.48 17.87 3.94
C ALA A 11 -13.25 17.12 2.85
N SER A 12 -12.56 16.63 1.82
CA SER A 12 -13.20 15.83 0.76
C SER A 12 -13.52 14.40 1.20
N GLY A 13 -12.82 13.86 2.19
CA GLY A 13 -12.87 12.44 2.56
C GLY A 13 -12.43 11.51 1.43
N LYS A 14 -11.63 12.00 0.47
CA LYS A 14 -11.24 11.26 -0.72
C LYS A 14 -9.76 11.45 -1.01
N LEU A 15 -9.12 10.38 -1.47
CA LEU A 15 -7.79 10.40 -2.08
C LEU A 15 -7.92 10.07 -3.56
N ALA A 16 -7.58 11.02 -4.42
CA ALA A 16 -7.59 10.84 -5.86
C ALA A 16 -6.31 10.12 -6.30
N VAL A 17 -6.42 8.88 -6.79
CA VAL A 17 -5.31 8.00 -7.16
C VAL A 17 -5.12 8.00 -8.67
N PHE A 18 -3.97 8.44 -9.14
CA PHE A 18 -3.53 8.21 -10.51
C PHE A 18 -2.73 6.90 -10.59
N VAL A 19 -2.99 6.14 -11.63
CA VAL A 19 -2.36 4.85 -11.90
C VAL A 19 -1.54 4.98 -13.16
N SER A 20 -0.25 4.64 -13.08
CA SER A 20 0.64 4.69 -14.23
C SER A 20 0.26 3.66 -15.30
N ASP A 21 0.71 3.90 -16.52
CA ASP A 21 0.53 2.96 -17.63
C ASP A 21 1.28 1.65 -17.39
N ALA A 22 2.42 1.68 -16.67
CA ALA A 22 3.16 0.49 -16.29
C ALA A 22 2.33 -0.45 -15.40
N VAL A 23 1.56 0.12 -14.47
CA VAL A 23 0.61 -0.65 -13.65
C VAL A 23 -0.56 -1.14 -14.50
N LYS A 24 -1.23 -0.24 -15.26
CA LYS A 24 -2.45 -0.56 -16.04
C LYS A 24 -2.25 -1.68 -17.06
N ARG A 25 -1.06 -1.75 -17.66
CA ARG A 25 -0.74 -2.71 -18.73
C ARG A 25 0.19 -3.83 -18.26
N GLY A 26 0.63 -3.79 -17.02
CA GLY A 26 1.59 -4.72 -16.43
C GLY A 26 0.97 -5.78 -15.55
N ALA A 27 1.84 -6.52 -14.88
CA ALA A 27 1.48 -7.60 -13.97
C ALA A 27 0.72 -7.14 -12.72
N TRP A 28 0.60 -5.83 -12.48
CA TRP A 28 -0.10 -5.25 -11.35
C TRP A 28 -1.54 -4.83 -11.64
N ALA A 29 -2.01 -4.90 -12.89
CA ALA A 29 -3.33 -4.39 -13.28
C ALA A 29 -4.49 -4.97 -12.46
N ASN A 30 -4.54 -6.30 -12.35
CA ASN A 30 -5.56 -7.00 -11.57
C ASN A 30 -5.40 -6.72 -10.08
N ALA A 31 -4.18 -6.83 -9.56
CA ALA A 31 -3.89 -6.62 -8.15
C ALA A 31 -4.21 -5.19 -7.70
N PHE A 32 -3.92 -4.18 -8.53
CA PHE A 32 -4.32 -2.80 -8.27
C PHE A 32 -5.84 -2.67 -8.18
N THR A 33 -6.58 -3.21 -9.15
CA THR A 33 -8.05 -3.12 -9.17
C THR A 33 -8.66 -3.77 -7.92
N GLN A 34 -8.15 -4.94 -7.53
CA GLN A 34 -8.58 -5.64 -6.33
C GLN A 34 -8.22 -4.86 -5.06
N ALA A 35 -7.00 -4.33 -4.98
CA ALA A 35 -6.54 -3.56 -3.82
C ALA A 35 -7.32 -2.25 -3.64
N PHE A 36 -7.63 -1.58 -4.73
CA PHE A 36 -8.44 -0.35 -4.72
C PHE A 36 -9.84 -0.62 -4.15
N ALA A 37 -10.50 -1.68 -4.62
CA ALA A 37 -11.81 -2.11 -4.11
C ALA A 37 -11.72 -2.57 -2.65
N GLU A 38 -10.69 -3.31 -2.30
CA GLU A 38 -10.47 -3.86 -0.97
C GLU A 38 -10.18 -2.76 0.06
N PHE A 39 -9.35 -1.77 -0.28
CA PHE A 39 -9.15 -0.61 0.59
C PHE A 39 -10.48 0.10 0.87
N ASN A 40 -11.29 0.36 -0.16
CA ASN A 40 -12.59 1.03 0.02
C ASN A 40 -13.56 0.19 0.86
N ARG A 41 -13.52 -1.15 0.73
CA ARG A 41 -14.29 -2.06 1.60
C ARG A 41 -13.83 -1.96 3.06
N LEU A 42 -12.52 -1.97 3.30
CA LEU A 42 -11.92 -1.81 4.64
C LEU A 42 -12.25 -0.44 5.22
N ALA A 43 -12.17 0.60 4.41
CA ALA A 43 -12.46 1.97 4.80
C ALA A 43 -13.94 2.14 5.23
N ALA A 44 -14.85 1.54 4.48
CA ALA A 44 -16.28 1.55 4.83
C ALA A 44 -16.54 0.77 6.13
N GLY A 45 -16.02 -0.46 6.24
CA GLY A 45 -16.19 -1.30 7.43
C GLY A 45 -15.52 -0.73 8.68
N GLY A 46 -14.33 -0.14 8.52
CA GLY A 46 -13.56 0.46 9.60
C GLY A 46 -13.88 1.94 9.84
N LYS A 47 -14.80 2.54 9.10
CA LYS A 47 -15.15 3.98 9.19
C LYS A 47 -13.90 4.88 9.17
N PHE A 48 -13.04 4.70 8.17
CA PHE A 48 -11.77 5.44 8.09
C PHE A 48 -11.95 6.95 7.88
N GLY A 49 -13.10 7.39 7.38
CA GLY A 49 -13.33 8.79 6.99
C GLY A 49 -12.67 9.16 5.65
N VAL A 50 -12.10 8.21 4.96
CA VAL A 50 -11.45 8.39 3.65
C VAL A 50 -11.73 7.22 2.72
N THR A 51 -11.89 7.52 1.43
CA THR A 51 -12.01 6.53 0.35
C THR A 51 -11.07 6.87 -0.80
N LEU A 52 -10.72 5.89 -1.62
CA LEU A 52 -9.97 6.09 -2.85
C LEU A 52 -10.92 6.39 -4.01
N THR A 53 -10.51 7.32 -4.88
CA THR A 53 -11.16 7.60 -6.16
C THR A 53 -10.11 7.62 -7.27
N LEU A 54 -10.47 7.30 -8.52
CA LEU A 54 -9.54 7.35 -9.63
C LEU A 54 -9.37 8.79 -10.12
N ALA A 55 -8.13 9.16 -10.41
CA ALA A 55 -7.77 10.43 -11.05
C ALA A 55 -7.42 10.22 -12.52
N SER A 56 -7.75 11.18 -13.36
CA SER A 56 -7.43 11.17 -14.80
C SER A 56 -6.02 11.68 -15.12
N SER A 57 -5.41 12.44 -14.23
CA SER A 57 -4.08 13.02 -14.40
C SER A 57 -3.17 12.72 -13.20
N PRO A 58 -1.84 12.60 -13.41
CA PRO A 58 -0.89 12.42 -12.33
C PRO A 58 -0.87 13.60 -11.37
N PRO A 59 -0.21 13.47 -10.20
CA PRO A 59 0.10 14.62 -9.35
C PRO A 59 0.82 15.71 -10.13
N ASP A 60 0.45 16.96 -9.88
CA ASP A 60 1.20 18.09 -10.43
C ASP A 60 2.60 18.11 -9.79
N PRO A 61 3.69 18.06 -10.58
CA PRO A 61 5.04 18.02 -10.06
C PRO A 61 5.46 19.33 -9.36
N ASP A 62 4.84 20.45 -9.70
CA ASP A 62 5.23 21.77 -9.22
C ASP A 62 4.23 22.39 -8.23
N GLY A 63 3.06 21.74 -8.05
CA GLY A 63 1.97 22.32 -7.25
C GLY A 63 1.05 21.31 -6.54
N LEU A 64 -0.07 21.85 -6.08
CA LEU A 64 -1.10 21.10 -5.37
C LEU A 64 -2.11 20.39 -6.30
N GLY A 65 -2.02 20.64 -7.61
CA GLY A 65 -2.97 20.12 -8.60
C GLY A 65 -2.82 18.62 -8.88
N GLY A 66 -3.68 18.09 -9.76
CA GLY A 66 -3.67 16.67 -10.16
C GLY A 66 -4.07 15.71 -9.03
N ALA A 67 -3.66 14.46 -9.17
CA ALA A 67 -3.94 13.41 -8.19
C ALA A 67 -3.28 13.68 -6.82
N ASP A 68 -3.85 13.13 -5.77
CA ASP A 68 -3.26 13.12 -4.43
C ASP A 68 -2.22 12.01 -4.29
N VAL A 69 -2.48 10.88 -4.92
CA VAL A 69 -1.64 9.68 -4.87
C VAL A 69 -1.21 9.30 -6.29
N ASN A 70 0.08 9.02 -6.50
CA ASN A 70 0.60 8.35 -7.68
C ASN A 70 0.87 6.88 -7.35
N PHE A 71 0.33 5.95 -8.12
CA PHE A 71 0.60 4.53 -7.97
C PHE A 71 1.35 4.02 -9.21
N ASP A 72 2.58 3.57 -9.00
CA ASP A 72 3.50 3.18 -10.06
C ASP A 72 4.31 1.93 -9.72
N VAL A 73 5.05 1.42 -10.70
CA VAL A 73 6.00 0.32 -10.55
C VAL A 73 7.40 0.90 -10.32
N GLY A 74 8.12 0.36 -9.34
CA GLY A 74 9.52 0.70 -9.09
C GLY A 74 10.45 -0.49 -9.34
N ASP A 75 11.63 -0.20 -9.93
CA ASP A 75 12.72 -1.15 -10.07
C ASP A 75 14.06 -0.42 -9.97
N GLY A 76 14.79 -0.70 -8.91
CA GLY A 76 16.01 0.05 -8.58
C GLY A 76 15.73 1.48 -8.11
N ARG A 77 16.63 2.40 -8.47
CA ARG A 77 16.48 3.81 -8.12
C ARG A 77 15.41 4.46 -9.00
N THR A 78 14.29 4.78 -8.38
CA THR A 78 13.15 5.45 -9.03
C THR A 78 13.11 6.91 -8.60
N THR A 79 13.05 7.83 -9.57
CA THR A 79 12.99 9.29 -9.33
C THR A 79 11.59 9.82 -9.67
N PHE A 80 11.15 10.84 -8.96
CA PHE A 80 9.90 11.54 -9.21
C PHE A 80 10.02 13.00 -8.75
N LYS A 81 9.11 13.85 -9.25
CA LYS A 81 9.03 15.27 -8.87
C LYS A 81 7.77 15.54 -8.07
N ALA A 82 7.90 16.37 -7.05
CA ALA A 82 6.79 16.90 -6.28
C ALA A 82 7.16 18.25 -5.66
N MET A 83 6.24 19.19 -5.68
CA MET A 83 6.42 20.54 -5.13
C MET A 83 7.69 21.23 -5.64
N GLY A 84 8.00 21.07 -6.94
CA GLY A 84 9.18 21.64 -7.60
C GLY A 84 10.52 20.98 -7.23
N GLN A 85 10.51 19.90 -6.45
CA GLN A 85 11.70 19.18 -6.00
C GLN A 85 11.77 17.78 -6.60
N GLU A 86 12.99 17.29 -6.82
CA GLU A 86 13.24 15.91 -7.23
C GLU A 86 13.51 15.03 -6.02
N PHE A 87 12.84 13.91 -5.97
CA PHE A 87 12.98 12.86 -4.95
C PHE A 87 13.43 11.56 -5.60
N SER A 88 14.05 10.69 -4.81
CA SER A 88 14.33 9.33 -5.24
C SER A 88 14.07 8.33 -4.13
N VAL A 89 13.55 7.18 -4.52
CA VAL A 89 13.39 6.00 -3.67
C VAL A 89 14.11 4.81 -4.32
N ASN A 90 14.50 3.85 -3.52
CA ASN A 90 15.05 2.60 -4.03
C ASN A 90 14.07 1.47 -3.78
N VAL A 91 13.55 0.88 -4.86
CA VAL A 91 12.61 -0.24 -4.83
C VAL A 91 13.27 -1.42 -5.52
N LEU A 92 13.66 -2.43 -4.76
CA LEU A 92 14.17 -3.66 -5.39
C LEU A 92 13.01 -4.38 -6.08
N GLY A 93 13.13 -4.60 -7.39
CA GLY A 93 12.05 -5.15 -8.20
C GLY A 93 11.57 -6.53 -7.76
N SER A 94 12.40 -7.28 -7.04
CA SER A 94 12.06 -8.61 -6.49
C SER A 94 11.61 -8.63 -5.02
N GLN A 95 11.60 -7.48 -4.33
CA GLN A 95 11.20 -7.44 -2.91
C GLN A 95 9.71 -7.71 -2.70
N MET A 96 9.35 -8.11 -1.47
CA MET A 96 7.98 -8.47 -1.08
C MET A 96 7.15 -7.31 -0.54
N HIS A 97 7.67 -6.10 -0.54
CA HIS A 97 6.98 -4.91 -0.05
C HIS A 97 7.11 -3.77 -1.07
N GLY A 98 6.13 -2.91 -1.11
CA GLY A 98 6.17 -1.67 -1.86
C GLY A 98 6.93 -0.58 -1.08
N HIS A 99 6.85 0.62 -1.57
CA HIS A 99 7.38 1.81 -0.92
C HIS A 99 6.41 2.96 -1.13
N THR A 100 5.94 3.54 -0.02
CA THR A 100 5.13 4.76 -0.06
C THR A 100 5.96 5.93 0.44
N GLN A 101 6.20 6.90 -0.43
CA GLN A 101 6.84 8.17 -0.08
C GLN A 101 5.79 9.27 0.01
N VAL A 102 5.63 9.83 1.19
CA VAL A 102 4.80 11.03 1.38
C VAL A 102 5.65 12.28 1.20
N VAL A 103 5.07 13.30 0.58
CA VAL A 103 5.63 14.64 0.43
C VAL A 103 4.67 15.62 1.07
N GLY A 104 5.20 16.57 1.83
CA GLY A 104 4.36 17.51 2.58
C GLY A 104 5.15 18.60 3.29
N PHE A 105 4.45 19.34 4.10
CA PHE A 105 5.08 20.33 4.97
C PHE A 105 5.79 19.63 6.12
N GLY A 106 6.96 20.14 6.49
CA GLY A 106 7.79 19.59 7.56
C GLY A 106 7.98 20.55 8.73
N ASP A 107 8.45 20.01 9.86
CA ASP A 107 8.73 20.74 11.09
C ASP A 107 10.14 21.38 11.15
N GLY A 108 10.85 21.43 10.03
CA GLY A 108 12.25 21.88 9.97
C GLY A 108 13.30 20.81 10.35
N ASN A 109 12.89 19.70 10.97
CA ASN A 109 13.72 18.55 11.30
C ASN A 109 13.59 17.39 10.29
N GLY A 110 12.99 17.67 9.14
CA GLY A 110 12.76 16.68 8.09
C GLY A 110 11.55 15.75 8.31
N LYS A 111 10.75 15.99 9.36
CA LYS A 111 9.55 15.23 9.63
C LYS A 111 8.35 15.88 8.94
N VAL A 112 7.63 15.11 8.14
CA VAL A 112 6.36 15.55 7.54
C VAL A 112 5.31 15.71 8.63
N THR A 113 4.74 16.89 8.74
CA THR A 113 3.66 17.24 9.68
C THR A 113 2.30 17.33 9.02
N GLU A 114 2.26 17.56 7.70
CA GLU A 114 1.04 17.59 6.90
C GLU A 114 1.35 17.08 5.49
N VAL A 115 0.59 16.07 5.03
CA VAL A 115 0.80 15.42 3.74
C VAL A 115 0.14 16.22 2.62
N ILE A 116 0.84 16.41 1.51
CA ILE A 116 0.35 17.07 0.28
C ILE A 116 0.16 16.06 -0.84
N LYS A 117 1.13 15.17 -1.03
CA LYS A 117 1.15 14.14 -2.07
C LYS A 117 1.71 12.83 -1.51
N SER A 118 1.30 11.74 -2.11
CA SER A 118 1.84 10.41 -1.82
C SER A 118 2.23 9.69 -3.11
N PHE A 119 3.38 9.04 -3.10
CA PHE A 119 3.90 8.28 -4.23
C PHE A 119 4.12 6.84 -3.79
N VAL A 120 3.37 5.94 -4.39
CA VAL A 120 3.45 4.49 -4.16
C VAL A 120 4.22 3.86 -5.29
N PHE A 121 5.24 3.09 -4.95
CA PHE A 121 6.00 2.27 -5.88
C PHE A 121 5.91 0.82 -5.46
N VAL A 122 5.32 -0.01 -6.31
CA VAL A 122 5.28 -1.47 -6.11
C VAL A 122 6.40 -2.13 -6.88
N PRO A 123 7.00 -3.23 -6.37
CA PRO A 123 8.12 -3.89 -7.04
C PRO A 123 7.71 -4.48 -8.39
N ALA A 124 8.58 -4.38 -9.39
CA ALA A 124 8.27 -4.82 -10.77
C ALA A 124 7.92 -6.31 -10.85
N ALA A 125 8.67 -7.16 -10.15
CA ALA A 125 8.53 -8.61 -10.18
C ALA A 125 8.76 -9.21 -8.77
N PRO A 126 7.87 -8.96 -7.81
CA PRO A 126 8.06 -9.42 -6.44
C PRO A 126 8.16 -10.95 -6.38
N THR A 127 9.11 -11.43 -5.60
CA THR A 127 9.38 -12.86 -5.43
C THR A 127 9.40 -13.25 -3.96
N ILE A 128 9.21 -14.52 -3.72
CA ILE A 128 9.33 -15.12 -2.38
C ILE A 128 10.21 -16.35 -2.43
N ASN A 129 11.01 -16.55 -1.41
CA ASN A 129 11.73 -17.78 -1.16
C ASN A 129 10.78 -18.81 -0.54
N SER A 130 10.63 -19.93 -1.17
CA SER A 130 9.72 -20.99 -0.76
C SER A 130 10.41 -22.33 -0.69
N GLY A 131 10.08 -23.15 0.30
CA GLY A 131 10.65 -24.47 0.53
C GLY A 131 11.37 -24.61 1.87
N PRO A 132 11.79 -25.83 2.24
CA PRO A 132 12.50 -26.09 3.48
C PRO A 132 13.85 -25.37 3.52
N ALA A 133 14.32 -25.05 4.72
CA ALA A 133 15.63 -24.44 4.92
C ALA A 133 16.73 -25.29 4.25
N GLY A 134 17.57 -24.67 3.43
CA GLY A 134 18.59 -25.34 2.63
C GLY A 134 18.17 -25.78 1.22
N ASN A 135 16.85 -25.71 0.90
CA ASN A 135 16.32 -26.05 -0.43
C ASN A 135 15.25 -25.03 -0.87
N GLN A 136 15.53 -23.75 -0.66
CA GLN A 136 14.61 -22.69 -1.01
C GLN A 136 14.63 -22.41 -2.52
N ILE A 137 13.44 -22.24 -3.09
CA ILE A 137 13.25 -21.87 -4.49
C ILE A 137 12.63 -20.46 -4.54
N VAL A 138 13.23 -19.57 -5.32
CA VAL A 138 12.68 -18.26 -5.60
C VAL A 138 11.49 -18.39 -6.54
N ARG A 139 10.34 -17.88 -6.15
CA ARG A 139 9.11 -17.93 -6.95
C ARG A 139 8.47 -16.52 -7.06
N PRO A 140 7.88 -16.19 -8.22
CA PRO A 140 7.09 -14.98 -8.35
C PRO A 140 5.84 -15.05 -7.47
N VAL A 141 5.43 -13.93 -6.91
CA VAL A 141 4.18 -13.86 -6.14
C VAL A 141 2.97 -13.72 -7.06
N GLY A 142 1.85 -14.32 -6.64
CA GLY A 142 0.57 -14.21 -7.34
C GLY A 142 -0.19 -12.91 -6.99
N ASP A 143 -1.35 -12.72 -7.65
CA ASP A 143 -2.18 -11.52 -7.50
C ASP A 143 -2.68 -11.30 -6.07
N ALA A 144 -2.94 -12.36 -5.30
CA ALA A 144 -3.35 -12.23 -3.90
C ALA A 144 -2.30 -11.49 -3.03
N ILE A 145 -1.03 -11.83 -3.21
CA ILE A 145 0.06 -11.17 -2.48
C ILE A 145 0.31 -9.76 -3.02
N ARG A 146 0.23 -9.56 -4.34
CA ARG A 146 0.30 -8.21 -4.92
C ARG A 146 -0.83 -7.32 -4.42
N THR A 147 -2.05 -7.85 -4.35
CA THR A 147 -3.20 -7.14 -3.78
C THR A 147 -2.94 -6.73 -2.34
N PHE A 148 -2.40 -7.65 -1.53
CA PHE A 148 -2.02 -7.36 -0.15
C PHE A 148 -0.96 -6.25 -0.07
N ILE A 149 0.10 -6.32 -0.88
CA ILE A 149 1.14 -5.27 -0.92
C ILE A 149 0.50 -3.92 -1.26
N ALA A 150 -0.34 -3.87 -2.29
CA ALA A 150 -0.98 -2.62 -2.70
C ALA A 150 -1.95 -2.05 -1.65
N VAL A 151 -2.73 -2.90 -0.95
CA VAL A 151 -3.57 -2.46 0.17
C VAL A 151 -2.72 -1.89 1.30
N HIS A 152 -1.60 -2.55 1.63
CA HIS A 152 -0.67 -2.08 2.65
C HIS A 152 -0.15 -0.66 2.32
N GLU A 153 0.25 -0.44 1.07
CA GLU A 153 0.70 0.88 0.62
C GLU A 153 -0.43 1.93 0.64
N PHE A 154 -1.66 1.56 0.32
CA PHE A 154 -2.80 2.46 0.46
C PHE A 154 -3.10 2.84 1.93
N ILE A 155 -2.83 1.95 2.88
CA ILE A 155 -2.91 2.28 4.31
C ILE A 155 -1.87 3.35 4.67
N HIS A 156 -0.66 3.29 4.10
CA HIS A 156 0.29 4.39 4.25
C HIS A 156 -0.22 5.69 3.63
N CYS A 157 -0.85 5.65 2.46
CA CYS A 157 -1.47 6.82 1.86
C CYS A 157 -2.55 7.45 2.75
N ALA A 158 -3.22 6.68 3.61
CA ALA A 158 -4.16 7.22 4.58
C ALA A 158 -3.51 8.04 5.70
N GLY A 159 -2.19 8.19 5.72
CA GLY A 159 -1.43 9.06 6.61
C GLY A 159 -0.53 8.33 7.61
N LEU A 160 -0.35 7.01 7.49
CA LEU A 160 0.57 6.26 8.33
C LEU A 160 1.98 6.28 7.72
N SER A 161 3.00 6.56 8.52
CA SER A 161 4.38 6.61 8.04
C SER A 161 5.06 5.24 8.08
N ASN A 162 6.13 5.09 7.28
CA ASN A 162 6.98 3.89 7.28
C ASN A 162 7.64 3.61 8.65
N SER A 163 7.83 4.63 9.48
CA SER A 163 8.34 4.46 10.84
C SER A 163 7.34 3.78 11.80
N ASP A 164 6.10 3.64 11.37
CA ASP A 164 5.07 2.95 12.14
C ASP A 164 5.17 1.41 12.03
N HIS A 165 6.16 0.89 11.27
CA HIS A 165 6.48 -0.54 11.17
C HIS A 165 7.35 -1.10 12.32
N SER A 166 7.69 -0.34 13.34
CA SER A 166 8.44 -0.86 14.48
C SER A 166 7.60 -1.83 15.32
N PRO A 167 8.21 -2.88 15.95
CA PRO A 167 7.49 -3.76 16.86
C PRO A 167 6.71 -2.95 17.89
N GLY A 168 5.38 -3.09 17.88
CA GLY A 168 4.47 -2.31 18.72
C GLY A 168 3.87 -1.06 18.10
N ASN A 169 4.30 -0.63 16.90
CA ASN A 169 3.78 0.54 16.17
C ASN A 169 3.30 0.23 14.74
N VAL A 170 3.10 -1.01 14.42
CA VAL A 170 2.86 -1.50 13.07
C VAL A 170 1.51 -1.05 12.57
N PRO A 171 1.39 -0.54 11.32
CA PRO A 171 0.14 -0.66 10.59
C PRO A 171 -0.07 -2.15 10.35
N ASP A 172 -0.84 -2.76 11.24
CA ASP A 172 -1.13 -4.16 11.17
C ASP A 172 -2.17 -4.38 10.08
N VAL A 173 -1.67 -4.54 8.86
CA VAL A 173 -2.46 -5.10 7.76
C VAL A 173 -2.15 -6.59 7.75
N PHE A 174 -3.16 -7.38 8.00
CA PHE A 174 -3.02 -8.83 8.01
C PHE A 174 -3.67 -9.42 6.77
N LEU A 175 -2.94 -10.32 6.12
CA LEU A 175 -3.61 -11.41 5.45
C LEU A 175 -4.22 -12.26 6.56
N GLY A 176 -5.52 -12.45 6.54
CA GLY A 176 -6.21 -13.36 7.44
C GLY A 176 -5.53 -14.72 7.44
N GLN A 177 -5.64 -15.47 8.52
CA GLN A 177 -5.09 -16.82 8.56
C GLN A 177 -5.67 -17.60 7.37
N PRO A 178 -4.85 -18.19 6.50
CA PRO A 178 -5.36 -19.14 5.52
C PRO A 178 -6.10 -20.22 6.31
N GLN A 179 -7.35 -20.48 5.94
CA GLN A 179 -8.05 -21.62 6.51
C GLN A 179 -7.22 -22.85 6.16
N PRO A 180 -6.84 -23.69 7.12
CA PRO A 180 -6.07 -24.87 6.82
C PRO A 180 -6.88 -25.71 5.83
N VAL A 181 -6.32 -25.95 4.66
CA VAL A 181 -6.83 -26.98 3.77
C VAL A 181 -6.68 -28.29 4.55
N SER A 182 -7.74 -29.07 4.65
CA SER A 182 -7.72 -30.36 5.34
C SER A 182 -6.49 -31.17 4.95
N GLY A 183 -5.59 -31.41 5.90
CA GLY A 183 -4.34 -32.14 5.69
C GLY A 183 -3.05 -31.30 5.58
N ALA A 184 -3.12 -29.97 5.49
CA ALA A 184 -1.94 -29.12 5.53
C ALA A 184 -1.43 -28.99 6.96
N LYS A 185 -0.12 -29.20 7.18
CA LYS A 185 0.49 -28.97 8.50
C LYS A 185 0.58 -27.47 8.76
N PRO A 186 0.39 -27.01 10.00
CA PRO A 186 0.47 -25.59 10.37
C PRO A 186 1.81 -24.90 10.08
N GLN A 187 2.85 -25.68 9.80
CA GLN A 187 4.19 -25.22 9.47
C GLN A 187 4.44 -25.11 7.97
N ASP A 188 3.53 -25.63 7.14
CA ASP A 188 3.64 -25.43 5.72
C ASP A 188 3.49 -23.94 5.48
N ASP A 189 4.55 -23.35 4.95
CA ASP A 189 4.74 -21.92 4.78
C ASP A 189 3.46 -21.29 4.23
N LYS A 190 2.78 -20.50 5.06
CA LYS A 190 1.47 -19.91 4.75
C LYS A 190 1.48 -19.11 3.45
N MET A 191 2.64 -18.62 3.07
CA MET A 191 2.87 -17.88 1.84
C MET A 191 2.95 -18.80 0.62
N LEU A 192 3.43 -20.05 0.76
CA LEU A 192 3.45 -21.06 -0.32
C LEU A 192 2.06 -21.46 -0.76
N LEU A 193 1.12 -21.49 0.15
CA LEU A 193 -0.26 -21.83 -0.14
C LEU A 193 -0.90 -20.82 -1.11
N PHE A 194 -0.41 -19.58 -1.16
CA PHE A 194 -0.89 -18.55 -2.10
C PHE A 194 -0.25 -18.61 -3.48
N LEU A 195 0.87 -19.33 -3.61
CA LEU A 195 1.72 -19.21 -4.78
C LEU A 195 1.43 -20.20 -5.89
N GLY A 196 0.57 -21.17 -5.69
CA GLY A 196 0.40 -22.17 -6.72
C GLY A 196 -0.74 -23.17 -6.56
N ASN A 197 -1.59 -23.03 -5.55
CA ASN A 197 -2.73 -23.93 -5.42
C ASN A 197 -4.03 -23.17 -5.77
N PRO A 198 -4.68 -23.49 -6.92
CA PRO A 198 -5.90 -22.82 -7.33
C PRO A 198 -7.09 -23.06 -6.38
N ASN A 199 -6.96 -24.00 -5.43
CA ASN A 199 -8.01 -24.31 -4.45
C ASN A 199 -7.87 -23.53 -3.14
N ILE A 200 -6.90 -22.63 -3.03
CA ILE A 200 -6.73 -21.78 -1.84
C ILE A 200 -7.26 -20.40 -2.16
N PHE A 201 -8.35 -20.06 -1.50
CA PHE A 201 -8.86 -18.69 -1.51
C PHE A 201 -7.87 -17.78 -0.82
N ALA A 202 -7.56 -16.64 -1.44
CA ALA A 202 -6.84 -15.58 -0.76
C ALA A 202 -7.58 -15.26 0.55
N PRO A 203 -6.89 -15.25 1.70
CA PRO A 203 -7.56 -14.90 2.94
C PRO A 203 -8.01 -13.45 2.86
N PRO A 204 -9.08 -13.08 3.59
CA PRO A 204 -9.52 -11.71 3.64
C PRO A 204 -8.38 -10.83 4.20
N ILE A 205 -8.16 -9.69 3.59
CA ILE A 205 -7.28 -8.67 4.14
C ILE A 205 -8.02 -8.00 5.30
N THR A 206 -7.34 -7.87 6.43
CA THR A 206 -7.88 -7.22 7.62
C THR A 206 -6.90 -6.18 8.15
N VAL A 207 -7.43 -5.19 8.86
CA VAL A 207 -6.65 -4.11 9.48
C VAL A 207 -6.91 -4.14 10.98
N SER A 208 -5.86 -3.97 11.81
CA SER A 208 -6.02 -3.98 13.26
C SER A 208 -6.88 -2.81 13.74
N SER A 209 -7.51 -2.98 14.90
CA SER A 209 -8.25 -1.91 15.56
C SER A 209 -7.36 -0.69 15.88
N ARG A 210 -6.09 -0.90 16.15
CA ARG A 210 -5.11 0.16 16.39
C ARG A 210 -4.89 0.98 15.11
N THR A 211 -4.56 0.34 13.99
CA THR A 211 -4.39 1.02 12.69
C THR A 211 -5.66 1.76 12.28
N THR A 212 -6.82 1.11 12.44
CA THR A 212 -8.14 1.72 12.23
C THR A 212 -8.31 2.99 13.07
N GLY A 213 -8.01 2.92 14.38
CA GLY A 213 -8.12 4.08 15.28
C GLY A 213 -7.18 5.24 14.91
N VAL A 214 -5.96 4.95 14.45
CA VAL A 214 -5.03 5.98 13.96
C VAL A 214 -5.61 6.66 12.72
N ILE A 215 -6.10 5.91 11.73
CA ILE A 215 -6.70 6.48 10.51
C ILE A 215 -7.91 7.34 10.87
N GLN A 216 -8.81 6.84 11.71
CA GLN A 216 -9.99 7.59 12.18
C GLN A 216 -9.62 8.92 12.87
N GLY A 217 -8.49 8.95 13.59
CA GLY A 217 -7.98 10.17 14.21
C GLY A 217 -7.41 11.20 13.21
N LEU A 218 -7.00 10.76 12.03
CA LEU A 218 -6.44 11.63 10.99
C LEU A 218 -7.51 12.22 10.07
N TRP A 219 -8.63 11.52 9.90
CA TRP A 219 -9.69 11.89 8.97
C TRP A 219 -10.98 12.27 9.70
N PRO A 220 -11.70 13.32 9.23
CA PRO A 220 -12.98 13.68 9.82
C PRO A 220 -13.97 12.52 9.61
N GLN A 221 -14.65 12.14 10.68
CA GLN A 221 -15.72 11.17 10.57
C GLN A 221 -16.86 11.80 9.77
N GLN A 222 -17.24 11.16 8.69
CA GLN A 222 -18.42 11.58 7.93
C GLN A 222 -19.68 11.25 8.74
N PRO A 223 -20.67 12.15 8.83
CA PRO A 223 -21.90 11.92 9.56
C PRO A 223 -22.71 10.75 8.99
#